data_21078d76e10212a902f4b3dcf1f39fc9
#
_entry.id   21078d76e10212a902f4b3dcf1f39fc9
#
_cell.length_a   1.000
_cell.length_b   1.000
_cell.length_c   1.000
_cell.angle_alpha   90.00
_cell.angle_beta   90.00
_cell.angle_gamma   90.00
#
_symmetry.space_group_name_H-M   'P 1'
#
loop_
_entity.id
_entity.type
_entity.pdbx_description
1 polymer ?
#
loop_
_entity_poly.entity_id
_entity_poly.type
_entity_poly.pdbx_seq_one_letter_code
_entity_poly.pdbx_strand_id
1 'polypeptide(L)'
;MLYSELQCSEAIRKAVEAVKDEVLTYNGSVIDAVWSASAGYNTQTGVYGTCSSRDAWGTEVPYLQSVESPYEEQYHNLLRRVIGKDYTYIEYNDSRTGEPYQSADTTHKDLGGFVQYNTLVSNGRSYRYINQFVSSRYCFDFGTDAGGTPCMTYYGFGHGVGMSQCGAVGYAAEKGMNYKQILQHYYTGAQIRTRTTRSLSLIHI
;
A
#
# COMPACT_ATOMS: atom_id res chain seq x y z
N MET A 1 3.57 1.87 25.12
CA MET A 1 2.24 1.30 24.80
C MET A 1 2.42 -0.20 24.87
N LEU A 2 1.87 -0.81 25.92
CA LEU A 2 1.97 -2.25 26.16
C LEU A 2 1.14 -2.96 25.06
N TYR A 3 1.80 -3.77 24.29
CA TYR A 3 1.10 -4.78 23.47
C TYR A 3 0.40 -5.71 24.46
N SER A 4 -0.90 -5.47 24.70
CA SER A 4 -1.73 -6.48 25.32
C SER A 4 -1.60 -7.74 24.48
N GLU A 5 -1.40 -8.88 25.11
CA GLU A 5 -1.33 -10.20 24.49
C GLU A 5 -2.54 -10.36 23.54
N LEU A 6 -2.34 -10.00 22.27
CA LEU A 6 -3.24 -10.37 21.20
C LEU A 6 -3.27 -11.90 21.23
N GLN A 7 -4.39 -12.48 21.64
CA GLN A 7 -4.62 -13.91 21.54
C GLN A 7 -4.50 -14.30 20.07
N CYS A 8 -3.29 -14.64 19.68
CA CYS A 8 -3.00 -15.09 18.34
C CYS A 8 -3.80 -16.39 18.13
N SER A 9 -4.72 -16.40 17.16
CA SER A 9 -5.51 -17.61 16.89
C SER A 9 -4.57 -18.78 16.56
N GLU A 10 -4.99 -20.00 16.89
CA GLU A 10 -4.20 -21.19 16.59
C GLU A 10 -3.86 -21.31 15.10
N ALA A 11 -4.73 -20.84 14.22
CA ALA A 11 -4.50 -20.79 12.79
C ALA A 11 -3.31 -19.89 12.43
N ILE A 12 -3.20 -18.71 13.04
CA ILE A 12 -2.07 -17.79 12.84
C ILE A 12 -0.78 -18.42 13.36
N ARG A 13 -0.79 -19.03 14.55
CA ARG A 13 0.40 -19.74 15.09
C ARG A 13 0.88 -20.83 14.16
N LYS A 14 -0.04 -21.69 13.67
CA LYS A 14 0.29 -22.75 12.71
C LYS A 14 0.88 -22.18 11.42
N ALA A 15 0.32 -21.08 10.89
CA ALA A 15 0.84 -20.43 9.69
C ALA A 15 2.26 -19.90 9.90
N VAL A 16 2.51 -19.19 11.01
CA VAL A 16 3.86 -18.68 11.35
C VAL A 16 4.85 -19.83 11.54
N GLU A 17 4.48 -20.89 12.27
CA GLU A 17 5.35 -22.03 12.48
C GLU A 17 5.71 -22.75 11.17
N ALA A 18 4.76 -22.84 10.25
CA ALA A 18 4.99 -23.47 8.95
C ALA A 18 6.01 -22.75 8.08
N VAL A 19 6.22 -21.43 8.27
CA VAL A 19 7.10 -20.61 7.44
C VAL A 19 8.26 -19.96 8.21
N LYS A 20 8.45 -20.31 9.48
CA LYS A 20 9.43 -19.67 10.39
C LYS A 20 10.87 -19.66 9.88
N ASP A 21 11.22 -20.62 9.04
CA ASP A 21 12.56 -20.77 8.46
C ASP A 21 12.63 -20.26 7.02
N GLU A 22 11.55 -19.67 6.49
CA GLU A 22 11.53 -19.10 5.17
C GLU A 22 11.78 -17.58 5.18
N VAL A 23 12.53 -17.08 4.20
CA VAL A 23 12.81 -15.67 4.00
C VAL A 23 12.68 -15.33 2.54
N LEU A 24 12.27 -14.09 2.25
CA LEU A 24 12.31 -13.53 0.90
C LEU A 24 13.69 -12.96 0.62
N THR A 25 14.23 -13.30 -0.55
CA THR A 25 15.54 -12.83 -1.01
C THR A 25 15.44 -12.28 -2.43
N TYR A 26 16.28 -11.29 -2.73
CA TYR A 26 16.52 -10.80 -4.07
C TYR A 26 18.03 -10.74 -4.32
N ASN A 27 18.51 -11.34 -5.42
CA ASN A 27 19.93 -11.47 -5.71
C ASN A 27 20.76 -12.04 -4.53
N GLY A 28 20.18 -13.00 -3.80
CA GLY A 28 20.83 -13.67 -2.67
C GLY A 28 20.81 -12.94 -1.33
N SER A 29 20.35 -11.70 -1.28
CA SER A 29 20.19 -10.91 -0.05
C SER A 29 18.75 -10.92 0.44
N VAL A 30 18.53 -10.94 1.76
CA VAL A 30 17.19 -10.80 2.35
C VAL A 30 16.63 -9.43 2.00
N ILE A 31 15.36 -9.38 1.60
CA ILE A 31 14.71 -8.13 1.20
C ILE A 31 13.98 -7.47 2.36
N ASP A 32 13.74 -6.17 2.23
CA ASP A 32 12.78 -5.45 3.06
C ASP A 32 11.38 -5.60 2.44
N ALA A 33 10.61 -6.54 2.98
CA ALA A 33 9.31 -6.91 2.46
C ALA A 33 8.22 -5.98 3.01
N VAL A 34 8.22 -4.73 2.56
CA VAL A 34 7.24 -3.71 2.97
C VAL A 34 5.84 -4.05 2.48
N TRP A 35 4.82 -3.64 3.22
CA TRP A 35 3.42 -3.91 2.91
C TRP A 35 2.50 -2.78 3.39
N SER A 36 1.30 -2.72 2.83
CA SER A 36 0.25 -1.78 3.23
C SER A 36 -1.10 -2.48 3.39
N ALA A 37 -2.06 -1.81 4.01
CA ALA A 37 -3.38 -2.40 4.27
C ALA A 37 -4.14 -2.66 2.97
N SER A 38 -4.18 -1.69 2.06
CA SER A 38 -4.79 -1.83 0.74
C SER A 38 -4.09 -0.93 -0.29
N ALA A 39 -4.03 -1.40 -1.52
CA ALA A 39 -3.50 -0.67 -2.65
C ALA A 39 -4.53 0.32 -3.22
N GLY A 40 -4.13 1.09 -4.22
CA GLY A 40 -4.92 2.15 -4.80
C GLY A 40 -5.82 1.72 -5.96
N TYR A 41 -6.47 2.71 -6.56
CA TYR A 41 -7.33 2.56 -7.74
C TYR A 41 -7.04 3.67 -8.73
N ASN A 42 -6.70 3.32 -9.95
CA ASN A 42 -6.52 4.27 -11.04
C ASN A 42 -7.85 4.51 -11.75
N THR A 43 -8.47 5.63 -11.47
CA THR A 43 -9.76 6.03 -12.06
C THR A 43 -9.69 6.27 -13.57
N GLN A 44 -8.50 6.53 -14.11
CA GLN A 44 -8.29 6.76 -15.55
C GLN A 44 -8.28 5.44 -16.33
N THR A 45 -7.75 4.37 -15.73
CA THR A 45 -7.61 3.05 -16.38
C THR A 45 -8.57 2.00 -15.84
N GLY A 46 -9.19 2.25 -14.68
CA GLY A 46 -10.04 1.27 -14.00
C GLY A 46 -9.27 0.14 -13.31
N VAL A 47 -7.97 0.32 -13.06
CA VAL A 47 -7.10 -0.72 -12.50
C VAL A 47 -6.85 -0.47 -11.01
N TYR A 48 -6.96 -1.53 -10.21
CA TYR A 48 -6.46 -1.56 -8.83
C TYR A 48 -5.01 -2.06 -8.83
N GLY A 49 -4.12 -1.42 -8.09
CA GLY A 49 -2.72 -1.81 -8.08
C GLY A 49 -1.87 -1.15 -7.00
N THR A 50 -0.64 -1.63 -6.88
CA THR A 50 0.36 -1.09 -5.96
C THR A 50 1.18 0.02 -6.63
N CYS A 51 1.89 0.79 -5.81
CA CYS A 51 2.83 1.81 -6.22
C CYS A 51 4.26 1.24 -6.27
N SER A 52 5.07 1.72 -7.20
CA SER A 52 6.50 1.41 -7.18
C SER A 52 7.22 2.20 -6.07
N SER A 53 8.34 1.66 -5.57
CA SER A 53 9.19 2.38 -4.62
C SER A 53 9.74 3.69 -5.19
N ARG A 54 10.01 3.71 -6.50
CA ARG A 54 10.47 4.91 -7.20
C ARG A 54 9.44 6.03 -7.15
N ASP A 55 8.17 5.71 -7.42
CA ASP A 55 7.10 6.70 -7.45
C ASP A 55 6.72 7.17 -6.04
N ALA A 56 6.73 6.26 -5.07
CA ALA A 56 6.40 6.59 -3.68
C ALA A 56 7.53 7.33 -2.94
N TRP A 57 8.78 6.91 -3.15
CA TRP A 57 9.91 7.33 -2.30
C TRP A 57 11.08 7.97 -3.07
N GLY A 58 10.98 8.03 -4.41
CA GLY A 58 12.03 8.61 -5.27
C GLY A 58 13.26 7.72 -5.45
N THR A 59 13.26 6.51 -4.88
CA THR A 59 14.37 5.55 -4.98
C THR A 59 13.86 4.23 -5.52
N GLU A 60 14.49 3.72 -6.58
CA GLU A 60 14.11 2.46 -7.18
C GLU A 60 14.67 1.28 -6.37
N VAL A 61 13.77 0.43 -5.90
CA VAL A 61 14.06 -0.87 -5.32
C VAL A 61 13.55 -1.93 -6.29
N PRO A 62 14.42 -2.75 -6.92
CA PRO A 62 14.04 -3.55 -8.09
C PRO A 62 12.90 -4.54 -7.86
N TYR A 63 12.71 -5.03 -6.66
CA TYR A 63 11.64 -5.95 -6.30
C TYR A 63 10.35 -5.26 -5.80
N LEU A 64 10.33 -3.93 -5.66
CA LEU A 64 9.16 -3.13 -5.24
C LEU A 64 8.59 -2.36 -6.44
N GLN A 65 8.04 -3.11 -7.38
CA GLN A 65 7.41 -2.59 -8.59
C GLN A 65 5.91 -2.41 -8.39
N SER A 66 5.29 -1.59 -9.25
CA SER A 66 3.84 -1.48 -9.33
C SER A 66 3.26 -2.74 -9.99
N VAL A 67 2.31 -3.39 -9.32
CA VAL A 67 1.63 -4.59 -9.81
C VAL A 67 0.12 -4.50 -9.61
N GLU A 68 -0.64 -5.20 -10.45
CA GLU A 68 -2.10 -5.26 -10.32
C GLU A 68 -2.53 -5.92 -9.02
N SER A 69 -3.64 -5.45 -8.45
CA SER A 69 -4.21 -5.98 -7.21
C SER A 69 -5.75 -5.85 -7.23
N PRO A 70 -6.45 -6.68 -8.01
CA PRO A 70 -7.83 -6.44 -8.45
C PRO A 70 -8.90 -6.55 -7.37
N TYR A 71 -8.59 -7.07 -6.18
CA TYR A 71 -9.58 -7.36 -5.14
C TYR A 71 -9.59 -6.35 -3.99
N GLU A 72 -8.94 -5.20 -4.17
CA GLU A 72 -8.65 -4.24 -3.10
C GLU A 72 -9.91 -3.74 -2.39
N GLU A 73 -10.84 -3.16 -3.11
CA GLU A 73 -12.04 -2.57 -2.52
C GLU A 73 -12.91 -3.61 -1.84
N GLN A 74 -13.12 -4.76 -2.50
CA GLN A 74 -13.94 -5.85 -1.96
C GLN A 74 -13.44 -6.30 -0.58
N TYR A 75 -12.15 -6.59 -0.47
CA TYR A 75 -11.56 -7.10 0.78
C TYR A 75 -11.28 -6.00 1.80
N HIS A 76 -11.02 -4.78 1.37
CA HIS A 76 -10.97 -3.63 2.27
C HIS A 76 -12.29 -3.44 3.01
N ASN A 77 -13.41 -3.50 2.29
CA ASN A 77 -14.74 -3.35 2.88
C ASN A 77 -15.07 -4.47 3.86
N LEU A 78 -14.63 -5.71 3.59
CA LEU A 78 -14.74 -6.83 4.54
C LEU A 78 -13.89 -6.62 5.79
N LEU A 79 -12.69 -6.07 5.65
CA LEU A 79 -11.74 -5.83 6.72
C LEU A 79 -11.86 -4.42 7.33
N ARG A 80 -12.84 -3.62 6.93
CA ARG A 80 -13.03 -2.22 7.37
C ARG A 80 -12.98 -2.03 8.89
N ARG A 81 -13.54 -2.96 9.66
CA ARG A 81 -13.48 -2.89 11.13
C ARG A 81 -12.05 -2.98 11.68
N VAL A 82 -11.18 -3.71 11.01
CA VAL A 82 -9.76 -3.88 11.38
C VAL A 82 -8.94 -2.69 10.88
N ILE A 83 -9.17 -2.28 9.64
CA ILE A 83 -8.47 -1.15 9.01
C ILE A 83 -8.91 0.19 9.61
N GLY A 84 -10.16 0.28 10.10
CA GLY A 84 -10.73 1.49 10.73
C GLY A 84 -11.04 2.62 9.76
N LYS A 85 -10.99 2.36 8.44
CA LYS A 85 -11.24 3.34 7.38
C LYS A 85 -12.02 2.71 6.24
N ASP A 86 -12.77 3.50 5.49
CA ASP A 86 -13.41 3.09 4.23
C ASP A 86 -12.35 3.05 3.10
N TYR A 87 -12.60 2.22 2.08
CA TYR A 87 -11.72 2.14 0.90
C TYR A 87 -11.65 3.49 0.18
N THR A 88 -12.80 4.08 -0.10
CA THR A 88 -12.92 5.42 -0.66
C THR A 88 -13.21 6.42 0.45
N TYR A 89 -12.46 7.51 0.49
CA TYR A 89 -12.60 8.55 1.50
C TYR A 89 -12.51 9.92 0.85
N ILE A 90 -13.45 10.82 1.22
CA ILE A 90 -13.49 12.19 0.72
C ILE A 90 -13.00 13.13 1.80
N GLU A 91 -12.12 14.04 1.43
CA GLU A 91 -11.57 15.07 2.31
C GLU A 91 -11.73 16.44 1.65
N TYR A 92 -12.29 17.38 2.40
CA TYR A 92 -12.55 18.74 1.92
C TYR A 92 -11.46 19.73 2.31
N ASN A 93 -10.80 19.48 3.43
CA ASN A 93 -9.80 20.38 3.98
C ASN A 93 -8.46 19.64 4.12
N ASP A 94 -7.39 20.37 3.87
CA ASP A 94 -6.03 19.88 4.16
C ASP A 94 -5.89 19.64 5.67
N SER A 95 -5.67 18.39 6.06
CA SER A 95 -5.55 17.98 7.47
C SER A 95 -4.42 18.67 8.25
N ARG A 96 -3.44 19.28 7.54
CA ARG A 96 -2.30 20.00 8.13
C ARG A 96 -2.63 21.45 8.46
N THR A 97 -3.44 22.08 7.62
CA THR A 97 -3.77 23.51 7.73
C THR A 97 -5.19 23.77 8.22
N GLY A 98 -6.08 22.78 8.08
CA GLY A 98 -7.53 22.95 8.30
C GLY A 98 -8.25 23.71 7.20
N GLU A 99 -7.51 24.18 6.17
CA GLU A 99 -8.05 25.00 5.11
C GLU A 99 -8.56 24.16 3.93
N PRO A 100 -9.57 24.65 3.19
CA PRO A 100 -10.08 23.98 2.00
C PRO A 100 -9.01 23.75 0.94
N TYR A 101 -9.10 22.63 0.25
CA TYR A 101 -8.31 22.40 -0.96
C TYR A 101 -8.71 23.37 -2.05
N GLN A 102 -7.71 23.91 -2.77
CA GLN A 102 -7.92 24.85 -3.87
C GLN A 102 -7.70 24.22 -5.23
N SER A 103 -6.64 23.43 -5.37
CA SER A 103 -6.34 22.69 -6.59
C SER A 103 -5.34 21.57 -6.32
N ALA A 104 -5.37 20.53 -7.16
CA ALA A 104 -4.31 19.52 -7.21
C ALA A 104 -4.14 19.02 -8.65
N ASP A 105 -2.90 18.77 -9.06
CA ASP A 105 -2.62 18.05 -10.29
C ASP A 105 -2.56 16.55 -9.99
N THR A 106 -3.49 15.80 -10.55
CA THR A 106 -3.63 14.35 -10.40
C THR A 106 -3.51 13.63 -11.75
N THR A 107 -2.92 14.27 -12.75
CA THR A 107 -2.87 13.75 -14.13
C THR A 107 -1.83 12.66 -14.33
N HIS A 108 -0.74 12.65 -13.55
CA HIS A 108 0.34 11.68 -13.68
C HIS A 108 0.18 10.60 -12.60
N LYS A 109 -0.38 9.46 -13.01
CA LYS A 109 -0.65 8.31 -12.14
C LYS A 109 0.11 7.08 -12.60
N ASP A 110 0.53 6.25 -11.64
CA ASP A 110 1.02 4.91 -11.91
C ASP A 110 -0.11 3.91 -12.19
N LEU A 111 0.22 2.62 -12.28
CA LEU A 111 -0.73 1.55 -12.53
C LEU A 111 -1.88 1.55 -11.51
N GLY A 112 -1.58 1.70 -10.23
CA GLY A 112 -2.54 1.68 -9.12
C GLY A 112 -3.19 3.02 -8.82
N GLY A 113 -2.96 4.04 -9.63
CA GLY A 113 -3.54 5.38 -9.45
C GLY A 113 -2.83 6.26 -8.43
N PHE A 114 -1.64 5.88 -7.98
CA PHE A 114 -0.83 6.73 -7.11
C PHE A 114 -0.29 7.90 -7.91
N VAL A 115 -0.44 9.11 -7.38
CA VAL A 115 -0.05 10.33 -8.05
C VAL A 115 1.47 10.48 -8.01
N GLN A 116 2.11 10.39 -9.16
CA GLN A 116 3.57 10.46 -9.31
C GLN A 116 4.11 11.88 -9.16
N TYR A 117 3.40 12.84 -9.76
CA TYR A 117 3.72 14.26 -9.69
C TYR A 117 2.47 15.01 -9.31
N ASN A 118 2.54 15.80 -8.26
CA ASN A 118 1.41 16.64 -7.89
C ASN A 118 1.85 18.05 -7.53
N THR A 119 0.96 18.99 -7.81
CA THR A 119 0.97 20.30 -7.17
C THR A 119 -0.36 20.42 -6.47
N LEU A 120 -0.34 20.39 -5.16
CA LEU A 120 -1.50 20.66 -4.32
C LEU A 120 -1.41 22.09 -3.84
N VAL A 121 -2.50 22.85 -3.96
CA VAL A 121 -2.60 24.19 -3.39
C VAL A 121 -3.60 24.15 -2.24
N SER A 122 -3.14 24.55 -1.07
CA SER A 122 -3.96 24.74 0.12
C SER A 122 -3.46 25.99 0.85
N ASN A 123 -4.36 26.87 1.24
CA ASN A 123 -4.07 28.14 1.92
C ASN A 123 -2.98 28.98 1.18
N GLY A 124 -3.07 29.07 -0.15
CA GLY A 124 -2.12 29.79 -0.99
C GLY A 124 -0.72 29.19 -1.07
N ARG A 125 -0.48 28.02 -0.48
CA ARG A 125 0.79 27.30 -0.54
C ARG A 125 0.71 26.15 -1.53
N SER A 126 1.75 26.00 -2.34
CA SER A 126 1.92 24.86 -3.24
C SER A 126 2.79 23.79 -2.61
N TYR A 127 2.32 22.53 -2.67
CA TYR A 127 3.05 21.35 -2.24
C TYR A 127 3.35 20.49 -3.47
N ARG A 128 4.59 20.13 -3.66
CA ARG A 128 5.08 19.57 -4.94
C ARG A 128 5.35 18.07 -4.92
N TYR A 129 5.36 17.45 -3.74
CA TYR A 129 5.72 16.05 -3.61
C TYR A 129 4.75 15.32 -2.70
N ILE A 130 4.47 14.08 -3.05
CA ILE A 130 3.56 13.20 -2.31
C ILE A 130 3.97 13.00 -0.85
N ASN A 131 5.26 12.93 -0.57
CA ASN A 131 5.81 12.81 0.78
C ASN A 131 5.59 14.05 1.68
N GLN A 132 5.10 15.14 1.12
CA GLN A 132 4.70 16.33 1.88
C GLN A 132 3.28 16.23 2.45
N PHE A 133 2.52 15.22 2.02
CA PHE A 133 1.19 14.97 2.57
C PHE A 133 1.29 14.26 3.91
N VAL A 134 0.47 14.69 4.85
CA VAL A 134 0.36 14.05 6.16
C VAL A 134 -0.50 12.78 6.10
N SER A 135 -1.28 12.63 5.03
CA SER A 135 -2.12 11.45 4.82
C SER A 135 -1.29 10.22 4.53
N SER A 136 -1.68 9.08 5.11
CA SER A 136 -1.19 7.75 4.74
C SER A 136 -1.79 7.24 3.43
N ARG A 137 -2.52 8.06 2.70
CA ARG A 137 -3.20 7.74 1.44
C ARG A 137 -2.59 8.58 0.33
N TYR A 138 -1.88 7.95 -0.58
CA TYR A 138 -1.20 8.61 -1.70
C TYR A 138 -1.90 8.45 -3.04
N CYS A 139 -2.93 7.58 -3.09
CA CYS A 139 -3.79 7.42 -4.27
C CYS A 139 -5.00 8.33 -4.12
N PHE A 140 -5.12 9.35 -4.96
CA PHE A 140 -6.22 10.31 -4.87
C PHE A 140 -6.56 10.96 -6.21
N ASP A 141 -7.78 11.50 -6.26
CA ASP A 141 -8.26 12.43 -7.29
C ASP A 141 -8.66 13.75 -6.65
N PHE A 142 -8.46 14.84 -7.38
CA PHE A 142 -9.00 16.14 -7.03
C PHE A 142 -10.17 16.48 -7.96
N GLY A 143 -11.24 16.97 -7.39
CA GLY A 143 -12.43 17.34 -8.13
C GLY A 143 -13.42 18.10 -7.26
N THR A 144 -14.69 17.99 -7.60
CA THR A 144 -15.79 18.56 -6.80
C THR A 144 -16.78 17.45 -6.46
N ASP A 145 -17.39 17.58 -5.29
CA ASP A 145 -18.52 16.73 -4.94
C ASP A 145 -19.80 17.09 -5.74
N ALA A 146 -20.90 16.40 -5.48
CA ALA A 146 -22.18 16.64 -6.13
C ALA A 146 -22.73 18.07 -5.90
N GLY A 147 -22.29 18.75 -4.85
CA GLY A 147 -22.63 20.14 -4.53
C GLY A 147 -21.70 21.18 -5.16
N GLY A 148 -20.67 20.74 -5.89
CA GLY A 148 -19.66 21.63 -6.49
C GLY A 148 -18.55 22.06 -5.53
N THR A 149 -18.46 21.46 -4.34
CA THR A 149 -17.40 21.77 -3.36
C THR A 149 -16.10 21.06 -3.72
N PRO A 150 -14.96 21.78 -3.81
CA PRO A 150 -13.67 21.16 -4.08
C PRO A 150 -13.31 20.12 -3.02
N CYS A 151 -12.85 18.95 -3.44
CA CYS A 151 -12.47 17.86 -2.55
C CYS A 151 -11.39 16.94 -3.13
N MET A 152 -10.73 16.23 -2.23
CA MET A 152 -9.84 15.11 -2.55
C MET A 152 -10.58 13.81 -2.31
N THR A 153 -10.59 12.93 -3.28
CA THR A 153 -11.09 11.56 -3.12
C THR A 153 -9.92 10.61 -3.07
N TYR A 154 -9.75 9.93 -1.95
CA TYR A 154 -8.67 8.97 -1.71
C TYR A 154 -9.14 7.54 -1.89
N TYR A 155 -8.25 6.67 -2.37
CA TYR A 155 -8.48 5.25 -2.60
C TYR A 155 -7.46 4.42 -1.85
N GLY A 156 -7.91 3.34 -1.21
CA GLY A 156 -7.04 2.46 -0.44
C GLY A 156 -6.55 3.06 0.88
N PHE A 157 -5.59 2.39 1.51
CA PHE A 157 -5.03 2.83 2.79
C PHE A 157 -3.59 2.34 2.98
N GLY A 158 -2.67 3.27 3.13
CA GLY A 158 -1.24 3.04 3.29
C GLY A 158 -0.43 3.61 2.12
N HIS A 159 0.88 3.36 2.13
CA HIS A 159 1.81 3.85 1.11
C HIS A 159 1.70 3.11 -0.23
N GLY A 160 1.00 1.98 -0.28
CA GLY A 160 0.74 1.23 -1.51
C GLY A 160 1.92 0.47 -2.10
N VAL A 161 3.12 0.51 -1.51
CA VAL A 161 4.32 -0.16 -2.03
C VAL A 161 4.41 -1.58 -1.48
N GLY A 162 4.83 -2.53 -2.32
CA GLY A 162 4.97 -3.94 -1.98
C GLY A 162 3.62 -4.65 -1.84
N MET A 163 3.48 -5.57 -0.88
CA MET A 163 2.28 -6.38 -0.76
C MET A 163 1.09 -5.58 -0.22
N SER A 164 -0.08 -5.70 -0.87
CA SER A 164 -1.35 -5.30 -0.29
C SER A 164 -1.93 -6.43 0.56
N GLN A 165 -2.32 -6.12 1.79
CA GLN A 165 -2.98 -7.09 2.67
C GLN A 165 -4.35 -7.50 2.11
N CYS A 166 -5.16 -6.54 1.65
CA CYS A 166 -6.46 -6.82 1.04
C CYS A 166 -6.31 -7.60 -0.26
N GLY A 167 -5.39 -7.19 -1.13
CA GLY A 167 -5.12 -7.89 -2.37
C GLY A 167 -4.60 -9.32 -2.15
N ALA A 168 -3.72 -9.53 -1.16
CA ALA A 168 -3.23 -10.87 -0.80
C ALA A 168 -4.38 -11.80 -0.36
N VAL A 169 -5.30 -11.30 0.47
CA VAL A 169 -6.52 -12.04 0.86
C VAL A 169 -7.37 -12.35 -0.36
N GLY A 170 -7.56 -11.38 -1.26
CA GLY A 170 -8.33 -11.55 -2.49
C GLY A 170 -7.71 -12.59 -3.43
N TYR A 171 -6.42 -12.54 -3.67
CA TYR A 171 -5.74 -13.55 -4.49
C TYR A 171 -5.86 -14.96 -3.90
N ALA A 172 -5.75 -15.09 -2.59
CA ALA A 172 -5.96 -16.40 -1.93
C ALA A 172 -7.39 -16.91 -2.09
N ALA A 173 -8.39 -16.04 -1.86
CA ALA A 173 -9.80 -16.42 -1.87
C ALA A 173 -10.36 -16.64 -3.28
N GLU A 174 -10.06 -15.75 -4.22
CA GLU A 174 -10.68 -15.71 -5.54
C GLU A 174 -9.89 -16.50 -6.61
N LYS A 175 -8.57 -16.61 -6.44
CA LYS A 175 -7.69 -17.32 -7.37
C LYS A 175 -7.07 -18.59 -6.79
N GLY A 176 -7.28 -18.89 -5.51
CA GLY A 176 -6.67 -20.03 -4.86
C GLY A 176 -5.14 -19.97 -4.80
N MET A 177 -4.56 -18.77 -4.91
CA MET A 177 -3.11 -18.61 -4.84
C MET A 177 -2.61 -18.93 -3.44
N ASN A 178 -1.54 -19.72 -3.37
CA ASN A 178 -0.85 -19.95 -2.12
C ASN A 178 0.08 -18.75 -1.79
N TYR A 179 0.56 -18.69 -0.53
CA TYR A 179 1.37 -17.58 -0.07
C TYR A 179 2.65 -17.34 -0.89
N LYS A 180 3.26 -18.40 -1.46
CA LYS A 180 4.46 -18.28 -2.29
C LYS A 180 4.15 -17.55 -3.60
N GLN A 181 3.06 -17.89 -4.23
CA GLN A 181 2.58 -17.24 -5.46
C GLN A 181 2.22 -15.76 -5.19
N ILE A 182 1.55 -15.49 -4.05
CA ILE A 182 1.19 -14.13 -3.65
C ILE A 182 2.45 -13.29 -3.40
N LEU A 183 3.41 -13.80 -2.64
CA LEU A 183 4.66 -13.08 -2.36
C LEU A 183 5.46 -12.82 -3.64
N GLN A 184 5.54 -13.79 -4.55
CA GLN A 184 6.23 -13.63 -5.84
C GLN A 184 5.53 -12.64 -6.78
N HIS A 185 4.20 -12.50 -6.66
CA HIS A 185 3.44 -11.51 -7.39
C HIS A 185 3.79 -10.08 -6.94
N TYR A 186 3.81 -9.85 -5.62
CA TYR A 186 4.04 -8.50 -5.08
C TYR A 186 5.51 -8.09 -5.00
N TYR A 187 6.44 -9.06 -4.86
CA TYR A 187 7.88 -8.78 -4.80
C TYR A 187 8.55 -9.34 -6.05
N THR A 188 8.59 -8.52 -7.09
CA THR A 188 9.03 -8.90 -8.44
C THR A 188 10.43 -9.49 -8.44
N GLY A 189 10.57 -10.74 -8.91
CA GLY A 189 11.87 -11.43 -8.98
C GLY A 189 12.42 -11.92 -7.64
N ALA A 190 11.70 -11.69 -6.53
CA ALA A 190 12.09 -12.23 -5.24
C ALA A 190 11.92 -13.75 -5.18
N GLN A 191 12.75 -14.41 -4.39
CA GLN A 191 12.75 -15.85 -4.18
C GLN A 191 12.55 -16.18 -2.71
N ILE A 192 11.77 -17.22 -2.43
CA ILE A 192 11.63 -17.77 -1.08
C ILE A 192 12.77 -18.78 -0.86
N ARG A 193 13.53 -18.59 0.20
CA ARG A 193 14.66 -19.42 0.59
C ARG A 193 14.50 -19.91 2.01
N THR A 194 14.93 -21.15 2.27
CA THR A 194 15.03 -21.63 3.64
C THR A 194 16.27 -21.04 4.31
N ARG A 195 16.09 -20.49 5.49
CA ARG A 195 17.17 -19.93 6.30
C ARG A 195 18.03 -21.07 6.85
N THR A 196 19.28 -21.13 6.45
CA THR A 196 20.24 -22.03 7.09
C THR A 196 20.85 -21.32 8.30
N THR A 197 20.95 -21.99 9.41
CA THR A 197 21.37 -21.51 10.76
C THR A 197 22.75 -20.80 10.76
N ARG A 198 23.53 -20.87 9.68
CA ARG A 198 24.83 -20.22 9.54
C ARG A 198 24.79 -18.73 9.19
N SER A 199 23.62 -18.19 8.86
CA SER A 199 23.48 -16.77 8.42
C SER A 199 23.14 -15.79 9.55
N LEU A 200 23.11 -16.20 10.81
CA LEU A 200 22.64 -15.40 11.95
C LEU A 200 23.69 -14.56 12.67
N SER A 201 24.94 -14.52 12.21
CA SER A 201 26.00 -13.83 12.98
C SER A 201 26.09 -12.31 12.75
N LEU A 202 25.21 -11.68 12.01
CA LEU A 202 25.28 -10.24 11.71
C LEU A 202 23.91 -9.56 11.63
N ILE A 203 23.13 -9.62 12.70
CA ILE A 203 22.15 -8.57 12.96
C ILE A 203 22.44 -8.10 14.38
N HIS A 204 23.37 -7.15 14.50
CA HIS A 204 23.39 -6.25 15.62
C HIS A 204 22.42 -5.12 15.29
N ILE A 205 21.42 -5.02 16.17
CA ILE A 205 20.47 -3.91 16.29
C ILE A 205 21.24 -2.66 16.75
#